data_33cde370f4f40f23cc2e84b3f6c3900e
#
_entry.id   33cde370f4f40f23cc2e84b3f6c3900e
#
_cell.length_a   1.000
_cell.length_b   1.000
_cell.length_c   1.000
_cell.angle_alpha   90.00
_cell.angle_beta   90.00
_cell.angle_gamma   90.00
#
_symmetry.space_group_name_H-M   'P 1'
#
loop_
_entity.id
_entity.type
_entity.pdbx_description
1 polymer ?
#
loop_
_entity_poly.entity_id
_entity_poly.type
_entity_poly.pdbx_seq_one_letter_code
_entity_poly.pdbx_strand_id
1 'polypeptide(L)'
;MSTIQYDMLYLLSCGVNKTKPQQNILEQYKSDDRKLMQLYWFSKQHFVDALTGTGLKQAGVTLPDPWEKDMAKAVRKVILFDAERARILSFMEQRGIWYLPLKGIILKEFYPSVGMRQMSDNDILFDEAFAEQVREYMVSLGYEVISFGKGNHDVYEKEPVYNFELHRALYGAAHDNNWEQYYRDVKERLIREEGSSYGYHMKPEDFYIYIMCHGYKHYQGGGTGIRTLLDFYVYLESLHSEMDFAYIEKECETLGLSEFEKRNRALCRKVFGDNAFAELPAEERVPDTAAHTTKEIITKALSQEELDMLQYYMTSGVYGTFDRRIENNVKKYSKNGGSSKIRYVIKRIFPGMETYQYYPFFYKHKWLLPVCWLYRLLRVVFQRERRERILREADAVRKVKV
;
A
#
# COMPACT_ATOMS: atom_id res chain seq x y z
N MET A 1 -10.94 -2.94 17.65
CA MET A 1 -9.50 -3.29 17.72
C MET A 1 -9.19 -3.91 19.08
N SER A 2 -8.28 -4.89 19.14
CA SER A 2 -7.79 -5.51 20.40
C SER A 2 -6.68 -4.65 21.02
N THR A 3 -6.39 -4.86 22.32
CA THR A 3 -5.29 -4.16 23.02
C THR A 3 -3.96 -4.36 22.29
N ILE A 4 -3.65 -5.57 21.84
CA ILE A 4 -2.42 -5.90 21.11
C ILE A 4 -2.27 -5.08 19.81
N GLN A 5 -3.37 -4.74 19.13
CA GLN A 5 -3.32 -3.87 17.94
C GLN A 5 -2.97 -2.43 18.31
N TYR A 6 -3.45 -1.92 19.45
CA TYR A 6 -3.05 -0.61 19.95
C TYR A 6 -1.59 -0.58 20.41
N ASP A 7 -1.13 -1.65 21.06
CA ASP A 7 0.28 -1.80 21.44
C ASP A 7 1.18 -1.85 20.20
N MET A 8 0.74 -2.51 19.12
CA MET A 8 1.46 -2.49 17.84
C MET A 8 1.61 -1.05 17.31
N LEU A 9 0.54 -0.24 17.35
CA LEU A 9 0.63 1.17 16.90
C LEU A 9 1.65 1.96 17.74
N TYR A 10 1.63 1.76 19.05
CA TYR A 10 2.62 2.37 19.95
C TYR A 10 4.06 1.93 19.61
N LEU A 11 4.30 0.64 19.42
CA LEU A 11 5.63 0.12 19.07
C LEU A 11 6.09 0.61 17.69
N LEU A 12 5.17 0.78 16.74
CA LEU A 12 5.48 1.39 15.43
C LEU A 12 5.88 2.85 15.58
N SER A 13 5.14 3.63 16.39
CA SER A 13 5.49 5.02 16.71
C SER A 13 6.89 5.08 17.34
N CYS A 14 7.15 4.27 18.36
CA CYS A 14 8.48 4.19 18.98
C CYS A 14 9.58 3.85 17.96
N GLY A 15 9.30 2.86 17.08
CA GLY A 15 10.27 2.38 16.10
C GLY A 15 10.66 3.44 15.07
N VAL A 16 9.71 4.18 14.51
CA VAL A 16 10.00 5.21 13.49
C VAL A 16 10.59 6.48 14.08
N ASN A 17 10.20 6.85 15.29
CA ASN A 17 10.72 8.02 16.01
C ASN A 17 11.99 7.72 16.84
N LYS A 18 12.49 6.48 16.80
CA LYS A 18 13.70 6.03 17.53
C LYS A 18 13.59 6.26 19.05
N THR A 19 12.37 6.20 19.59
CA THR A 19 12.12 6.30 21.04
C THR A 19 12.07 4.90 21.67
N LYS A 20 12.46 4.81 22.95
CA LYS A 20 12.40 3.51 23.66
C LYS A 20 10.99 3.23 24.14
N PRO A 21 10.45 2.02 23.86
CA PRO A 21 9.18 1.61 24.43
C PRO A 21 9.24 1.52 25.95
N GLN A 22 8.14 1.87 26.62
CA GLN A 22 8.05 1.81 28.09
C GLN A 22 8.02 0.36 28.60
N GLN A 23 8.67 0.12 29.74
CA GLN A 23 8.83 -1.22 30.33
C GLN A 23 7.49 -1.85 30.72
N ASN A 24 6.54 -1.07 31.25
CA ASN A 24 5.20 -1.56 31.62
C ASN A 24 4.44 -2.16 30.43
N ILE A 25 4.62 -1.62 29.21
CA ILE A 25 4.05 -2.17 27.97
C ILE A 25 4.82 -3.44 27.55
N LEU A 26 6.14 -3.48 27.77
CA LEU A 26 7.01 -4.58 27.34
C LEU A 26 6.88 -5.82 28.24
N GLU A 27 6.61 -5.66 29.55
CA GLU A 27 6.55 -6.76 30.52
C GLU A 27 5.54 -7.85 30.09
N GLN A 28 4.40 -7.47 29.52
CA GLN A 28 3.43 -8.45 29.03
C GLN A 28 3.93 -9.29 27.84
N TYR A 29 4.89 -8.77 27.08
CA TYR A 29 5.49 -9.48 25.94
C TYR A 29 6.73 -10.27 26.33
N LYS A 30 7.35 -9.97 27.48
CA LYS A 30 8.42 -10.78 28.09
C LYS A 30 7.87 -11.99 28.84
N SER A 31 6.66 -11.88 29.40
CA SER A 31 6.06 -12.88 30.28
C SER A 31 5.00 -13.77 29.62
N ASP A 32 4.50 -13.41 28.43
CA ASP A 32 3.43 -14.15 27.74
C ASP A 32 3.75 -14.36 26.25
N ASP A 33 4.28 -15.53 25.95
CA ASP A 33 4.62 -15.95 24.57
C ASP A 33 3.43 -15.95 23.62
N ARG A 34 2.20 -16.17 24.12
CA ARG A 34 0.99 -16.14 23.27
C ARG A 34 0.69 -14.72 22.81
N LYS A 35 0.80 -13.74 23.72
CA LYS A 35 0.64 -12.32 23.32
C LYS A 35 1.72 -11.89 22.36
N LEU A 36 2.97 -12.29 22.59
CA LEU A 36 4.08 -12.00 21.71
C LEU A 36 3.85 -12.59 20.31
N MET A 37 3.37 -13.84 20.22
CA MET A 37 3.01 -14.45 18.94
C MET A 37 1.80 -13.80 18.27
N GLN A 38 0.79 -13.33 19.03
CA GLN A 38 -0.31 -12.57 18.45
C GLN A 38 0.17 -11.23 17.87
N LEU A 39 1.04 -10.53 18.57
CA LEU A 39 1.65 -9.28 18.07
C LEU A 39 2.44 -9.53 16.78
N TYR A 40 3.24 -10.61 16.72
CA TYR A 40 3.94 -11.03 15.52
C TYR A 40 2.98 -11.23 14.33
N TRP A 41 1.91 -12.00 14.51
CA TRP A 41 0.97 -12.27 13.43
C TRP A 41 0.24 -11.02 12.96
N PHE A 42 -0.18 -10.12 13.86
CA PHE A 42 -0.78 -8.84 13.48
C PHE A 42 0.20 -7.96 12.70
N SER A 43 1.41 -7.81 13.19
CA SER A 43 2.43 -7.00 12.50
C SER A 43 2.81 -7.58 11.14
N LYS A 44 2.90 -8.90 11.03
CA LYS A 44 3.16 -9.61 9.76
C LYS A 44 2.06 -9.39 8.73
N GLN A 45 0.79 -9.43 9.12
CA GLN A 45 -0.34 -9.15 8.21
C GLN A 45 -0.27 -7.76 7.58
N HIS A 46 0.43 -6.84 8.22
CA HIS A 46 0.61 -5.46 7.79
C HIS A 46 2.00 -5.16 7.20
N PHE A 47 2.88 -6.16 7.12
CA PHE A 47 4.27 -6.00 6.68
C PHE A 47 5.03 -4.94 7.50
N VAL A 48 4.84 -4.97 8.81
CA VAL A 48 5.51 -4.10 9.79
C VAL A 48 6.20 -4.91 10.89
N ASP A 49 6.22 -6.23 10.76
CA ASP A 49 6.84 -7.14 11.74
C ASP A 49 8.35 -6.91 11.91
N ALA A 50 9.06 -6.54 10.85
CA ALA A 50 10.47 -6.20 10.96
C ALA A 50 10.71 -4.94 11.81
N LEU A 51 9.91 -3.90 11.64
CA LEU A 51 9.98 -2.68 12.45
C LEU A 51 9.59 -2.95 13.92
N THR A 52 8.44 -3.60 14.13
CA THR A 52 7.96 -3.97 15.47
C THR A 52 8.94 -4.86 16.22
N GLY A 53 9.46 -5.89 15.55
CA GLY A 53 10.43 -6.83 16.12
C GLY A 53 11.76 -6.17 16.47
N THR A 54 12.24 -5.24 15.65
CA THR A 54 13.47 -4.49 15.93
C THR A 54 13.29 -3.64 17.21
N GLY A 55 12.17 -2.92 17.36
CA GLY A 55 11.89 -2.14 18.57
C GLY A 55 11.82 -3.00 19.83
N LEU A 56 11.16 -4.15 19.77
CA LEU A 56 11.08 -5.11 20.87
C LEU A 56 12.46 -5.66 21.25
N LYS A 57 13.27 -6.06 20.26
CA LYS A 57 14.62 -6.59 20.48
C LYS A 57 15.55 -5.56 21.11
N GLN A 58 15.51 -4.31 20.65
CA GLN A 58 16.27 -3.21 21.24
C GLN A 58 15.84 -2.90 22.69
N ALA A 59 14.59 -3.19 23.03
CA ALA A 59 14.03 -3.05 24.38
C ALA A 59 14.22 -4.31 25.27
N GLY A 60 15.01 -5.31 24.81
CA GLY A 60 15.37 -6.50 25.59
C GLY A 60 14.32 -7.59 25.63
N VAL A 61 13.38 -7.62 24.67
CA VAL A 61 12.45 -8.73 24.47
C VAL A 61 13.08 -9.78 23.58
N THR A 62 13.10 -11.04 24.01
CA THR A 62 13.54 -12.18 23.21
C THR A 62 12.44 -12.54 22.21
N LEU A 63 12.75 -12.51 20.92
CA LEU A 63 11.80 -12.83 19.88
C LEU A 63 11.75 -14.33 19.57
N PRO A 64 10.58 -14.88 19.19
CA PRO A 64 10.49 -16.24 18.69
C PRO A 64 11.26 -16.43 17.39
N ASP A 65 11.86 -17.61 17.20
CA ASP A 65 12.60 -18.01 15.99
C ASP A 65 11.91 -17.64 14.65
N PRO A 66 10.58 -17.88 14.46
CA PRO A 66 9.92 -17.50 13.21
C PRO A 66 9.97 -15.99 12.93
N TRP A 67 9.87 -15.17 13.98
CA TRP A 67 9.93 -13.70 13.84
C TRP A 67 11.33 -13.24 13.44
N GLU A 68 12.37 -13.73 14.15
CA GLU A 68 13.76 -13.41 13.81
C GLU A 68 14.13 -13.83 12.39
N LYS A 69 13.68 -15.01 11.95
CA LYS A 69 13.86 -15.48 10.57
C LYS A 69 13.18 -14.56 9.54
N ASP A 70 11.99 -14.09 9.83
CA ASP A 70 11.28 -13.20 8.89
C ASP A 70 11.92 -11.80 8.85
N MET A 71 12.41 -11.28 9.98
CA MET A 71 13.21 -10.05 10.00
C MET A 71 14.49 -10.18 9.15
N ALA A 72 15.20 -11.28 9.31
CA ALA A 72 16.41 -11.56 8.52
C ALA A 72 16.09 -11.67 7.01
N LYS A 73 14.97 -12.32 6.66
CA LYS A 73 14.49 -12.37 5.26
C LYS A 73 14.14 -10.98 4.72
N ALA A 74 13.52 -10.10 5.54
CA ALA A 74 13.19 -8.73 5.13
C ALA A 74 14.45 -7.95 4.77
N VAL A 75 15.48 -7.99 5.62
CA VAL A 75 16.79 -7.35 5.35
C VAL A 75 17.42 -7.92 4.08
N ARG A 76 17.52 -9.27 4.00
CA ARG A 76 18.08 -9.93 2.83
C ARG A 76 17.36 -9.56 1.53
N LYS A 77 16.02 -9.51 1.56
CA LYS A 77 15.22 -9.17 0.38
C LYS A 77 15.53 -7.75 -0.11
N VAL A 78 15.63 -6.77 0.80
CA VAL A 78 15.99 -5.40 0.42
C VAL A 78 17.36 -5.34 -0.24
N ILE A 79 18.37 -5.98 0.35
CA ILE A 79 19.74 -6.01 -0.21
C ILE A 79 19.75 -6.64 -1.62
N LEU A 80 19.06 -7.76 -1.80
CA LEU A 80 18.98 -8.43 -3.09
C LEU A 80 18.24 -7.57 -4.13
N PHE A 81 17.14 -6.91 -3.71
CA PHE A 81 16.39 -6.01 -4.57
C PHE A 81 17.22 -4.81 -5.00
N ASP A 82 17.97 -4.20 -4.09
CA ASP A 82 18.81 -3.05 -4.38
C ASP A 82 19.92 -3.40 -5.37
N ALA A 83 20.59 -4.54 -5.18
CA ALA A 83 21.64 -5.00 -6.09
C ALA A 83 21.10 -5.31 -7.50
N GLU A 84 19.98 -6.01 -7.60
CA GLU A 84 19.40 -6.36 -8.90
C GLU A 84 18.80 -5.11 -9.58
N ARG A 85 18.18 -4.19 -8.81
CA ARG A 85 17.72 -2.90 -9.34
C ARG A 85 18.87 -2.08 -9.91
N ALA A 86 19.98 -1.97 -9.19
CA ALA A 86 21.15 -1.25 -9.68
C ALA A 86 21.64 -1.80 -11.03
N ARG A 87 21.60 -3.11 -11.24
CA ARG A 87 21.94 -3.77 -12.50
C ARG A 87 20.97 -3.36 -13.64
N ILE A 88 19.67 -3.36 -13.36
CA ILE A 88 18.64 -2.99 -14.34
C ILE A 88 18.74 -1.51 -14.70
N LEU A 89 18.92 -0.63 -13.71
CA LEU A 89 19.08 0.81 -13.95
C LEU A 89 20.37 1.12 -14.70
N SER A 90 21.47 0.40 -14.44
CA SER A 90 22.72 0.53 -15.20
C SER A 90 22.54 0.17 -16.69
N PHE A 91 21.74 -0.86 -16.99
CA PHE A 91 21.36 -1.18 -18.36
C PHE A 91 20.57 -0.02 -19.01
N MET A 92 19.58 0.54 -18.29
CA MET A 92 18.80 1.68 -18.80
C MET A 92 19.68 2.90 -19.07
N GLU A 93 20.62 3.25 -18.17
CA GLU A 93 21.61 4.31 -18.38
C GLU A 93 22.44 4.10 -19.66
N GLN A 94 22.98 2.90 -19.84
CA GLN A 94 23.83 2.57 -21.00
C GLN A 94 23.06 2.60 -22.33
N ARG A 95 21.74 2.44 -22.29
CA ARG A 95 20.86 2.44 -23.48
C ARG A 95 20.15 3.75 -23.72
N GLY A 96 20.38 4.76 -22.88
CA GLY A 96 19.73 6.06 -23.01
C GLY A 96 18.24 6.03 -22.65
N ILE A 97 17.82 5.06 -21.83
CA ILE A 97 16.43 4.88 -21.41
C ILE A 97 16.23 5.65 -20.11
N TRP A 98 15.37 6.67 -20.11
CA TRP A 98 15.06 7.37 -18.87
C TRP A 98 14.23 6.50 -17.93
N TYR A 99 14.45 6.67 -16.61
CA TYR A 99 13.78 5.90 -15.58
C TYR A 99 13.54 6.71 -14.31
N LEU A 100 12.54 6.27 -13.54
CA LEU A 100 12.13 6.85 -12.26
C LEU A 100 11.79 5.72 -11.27
N PRO A 101 12.59 5.49 -10.23
CA PRO A 101 12.22 4.61 -9.12
C PRO A 101 11.00 5.14 -8.37
N LEU A 102 10.12 4.24 -7.91
CA LEU A 102 8.84 4.59 -7.33
C LEU A 102 8.61 3.94 -5.95
N LYS A 103 7.59 4.42 -5.24
CA LYS A 103 6.98 3.78 -4.06
C LYS A 103 7.99 3.30 -3.01
N GLY A 104 8.02 1.98 -2.78
CA GLY A 104 8.83 1.32 -1.76
C GLY A 104 10.32 1.52 -1.90
N ILE A 105 10.81 1.70 -3.11
CA ILE A 105 12.22 1.98 -3.41
C ILE A 105 12.67 3.27 -2.71
N ILE A 106 11.84 4.30 -2.77
CA ILE A 106 12.12 5.61 -2.17
C ILE A 106 11.76 5.59 -0.67
N LEU A 107 10.56 5.10 -0.33
CA LEU A 107 10.03 5.16 1.03
C LEU A 107 10.88 4.42 2.06
N LYS A 108 11.58 3.34 1.67
CA LYS A 108 12.44 2.59 2.61
C LYS A 108 13.60 3.41 3.17
N GLU A 109 14.05 4.45 2.48
CA GLU A 109 15.16 5.31 2.91
C GLU A 109 14.77 6.21 4.10
N PHE A 110 13.47 6.42 4.32
CA PHE A 110 12.94 7.20 5.44
C PHE A 110 12.70 6.37 6.72
N TYR A 111 12.94 5.06 6.66
CA TYR A 111 12.86 4.19 7.83
C TYR A 111 14.20 4.10 8.53
N PRO A 112 14.23 3.88 9.86
CA PRO A 112 15.45 3.97 10.67
C PRO A 112 16.57 3.00 10.26
N SER A 113 16.26 1.85 9.70
CA SER A 113 17.27 0.89 9.22
C SER A 113 16.74 -0.04 8.14
N VAL A 114 17.68 -0.66 7.42
CA VAL A 114 17.40 -1.60 6.31
C VAL A 114 16.51 -2.75 6.77
N GLY A 115 15.47 -3.02 6.00
CA GLY A 115 14.51 -4.09 6.24
C GLY A 115 13.34 -3.69 7.13
N MET A 116 13.38 -2.57 7.87
CA MET A 116 12.24 -2.10 8.67
C MET A 116 11.03 -1.79 7.79
N ARG A 117 11.23 -1.20 6.62
CA ARG A 117 10.21 -1.16 5.58
C ARG A 117 10.37 -2.35 4.65
N GLN A 118 9.54 -3.34 4.85
CA GLN A 118 9.53 -4.55 4.03
C GLN A 118 9.08 -4.26 2.60
N MET A 119 9.82 -4.81 1.63
CA MET A 119 9.56 -4.65 0.20
C MET A 119 8.77 -5.84 -0.36
N SER A 120 7.75 -5.57 -1.19
CA SER A 120 7.02 -6.59 -1.95
C SER A 120 7.57 -6.73 -3.38
N ASP A 121 7.83 -5.60 -4.00
CA ASP A 121 8.09 -5.38 -5.42
C ASP A 121 9.09 -4.24 -5.62
N ASN A 122 9.62 -4.12 -6.83
CA ASN A 122 10.36 -2.95 -7.31
C ASN A 122 9.55 -2.28 -8.41
N ASP A 123 9.06 -1.07 -8.15
CA ASP A 123 8.31 -0.26 -9.10
C ASP A 123 9.23 0.74 -9.77
N ILE A 124 9.32 0.73 -11.10
CA ILE A 124 10.13 1.66 -11.88
C ILE A 124 9.32 2.14 -13.08
N LEU A 125 9.11 3.44 -13.20
CA LEU A 125 8.61 4.05 -14.42
C LEU A 125 9.77 4.26 -15.38
N PHE A 126 9.55 4.00 -16.67
CA PHE A 126 10.59 4.14 -17.69
C PHE A 126 10.00 4.55 -19.05
N ASP A 127 10.86 4.83 -20.01
CA ASP A 127 10.46 5.19 -21.37
C ASP A 127 9.76 4.04 -22.09
N GLU A 128 8.46 4.15 -22.31
CA GLU A 128 7.64 3.12 -22.98
C GLU A 128 8.17 2.76 -24.38
N ALA A 129 8.82 3.67 -25.08
CA ALA A 129 9.39 3.40 -26.41
C ALA A 129 10.40 2.24 -26.40
N PHE A 130 10.99 1.93 -25.24
CA PHE A 130 11.99 0.87 -25.07
C PHE A 130 11.41 -0.40 -24.40
N ALA A 131 10.09 -0.54 -24.30
CA ALA A 131 9.47 -1.65 -23.56
C ALA A 131 9.91 -3.05 -24.03
N GLU A 132 10.00 -3.28 -25.35
CA GLU A 132 10.48 -4.57 -25.88
C GLU A 132 11.96 -4.81 -25.57
N GLN A 133 12.81 -3.79 -25.68
CA GLN A 133 14.25 -3.90 -25.37
C GLN A 133 14.47 -4.22 -23.88
N VAL A 134 13.69 -3.58 -23.00
CA VAL A 134 13.74 -3.85 -21.57
C VAL A 134 13.24 -5.27 -21.27
N ARG A 135 12.17 -5.72 -21.93
CA ARG A 135 11.67 -7.09 -21.83
C ARG A 135 12.74 -8.12 -22.23
N GLU A 136 13.40 -7.92 -23.38
CA GLU A 136 14.47 -8.81 -23.83
C GLU A 136 15.60 -8.89 -22.80
N TYR A 137 15.98 -7.76 -22.23
CA TYR A 137 16.98 -7.71 -21.17
C TYR A 137 16.52 -8.46 -19.91
N MET A 138 15.29 -8.24 -19.42
CA MET A 138 14.74 -8.95 -18.26
C MET A 138 14.73 -10.47 -18.49
N VAL A 139 14.32 -10.93 -19.67
CA VAL A 139 14.36 -12.35 -20.04
C VAL A 139 15.79 -12.87 -20.06
N SER A 140 16.75 -12.11 -20.57
CA SER A 140 18.17 -12.49 -20.57
C SER A 140 18.77 -12.63 -19.15
N LEU A 141 18.19 -11.93 -18.17
CA LEU A 141 18.53 -12.07 -16.75
C LEU A 141 17.83 -13.26 -16.06
N GLY A 142 17.01 -14.02 -16.79
CA GLY A 142 16.28 -15.17 -16.29
C GLY A 142 14.96 -14.82 -15.59
N TYR A 143 14.36 -13.67 -15.88
CA TYR A 143 13.01 -13.33 -15.41
C TYR A 143 11.94 -14.03 -16.24
N GLU A 144 10.90 -14.50 -15.56
CA GLU A 144 9.64 -14.89 -16.16
C GLU A 144 8.78 -13.65 -16.40
N VAL A 145 8.16 -13.56 -17.57
CA VAL A 145 7.25 -12.49 -17.94
C VAL A 145 5.83 -12.87 -17.53
N ILE A 146 5.38 -12.36 -16.38
CA ILE A 146 4.05 -12.64 -15.86
C ILE A 146 2.97 -11.84 -16.61
N SER A 147 3.28 -10.58 -16.93
CA SER A 147 2.40 -9.70 -17.71
C SER A 147 3.22 -8.76 -18.55
N PHE A 148 2.84 -8.63 -19.84
CA PHE A 148 3.45 -7.67 -20.76
C PHE A 148 2.39 -7.05 -21.67
N GLY A 149 2.47 -5.73 -21.89
CA GLY A 149 1.55 -5.01 -22.78
C GLY A 149 0.13 -4.90 -22.26
N LYS A 150 -0.14 -5.17 -20.98
CA LYS A 150 -1.48 -5.17 -20.39
C LYS A 150 -1.56 -4.16 -19.25
N GLY A 151 -2.32 -3.08 -19.46
CA GLY A 151 -2.44 -2.04 -18.44
C GLY A 151 -1.26 -1.04 -18.49
N ASN A 152 -0.92 -0.48 -17.34
CA ASN A 152 0.09 0.59 -17.23
C ASN A 152 1.47 0.10 -16.79
N HIS A 153 1.67 -1.18 -16.48
CA HIS A 153 2.95 -1.78 -16.11
C HIS A 153 3.07 -3.22 -16.59
N ASP A 154 4.30 -3.65 -16.74
CA ASP A 154 4.69 -5.02 -17.04
C ASP A 154 5.25 -5.67 -15.77
N VAL A 155 5.00 -6.98 -15.57
CA VAL A 155 5.37 -7.71 -14.36
C VAL A 155 6.38 -8.79 -14.70
N TYR A 156 7.50 -8.79 -13.98
CA TYR A 156 8.60 -9.74 -14.13
C TYR A 156 8.93 -10.36 -12.79
N GLU A 157 8.98 -11.69 -12.74
CA GLU A 157 9.33 -12.44 -11.54
C GLU A 157 10.53 -13.35 -11.77
N LYS A 158 11.34 -13.52 -10.74
CA LYS A 158 12.45 -14.46 -10.73
C LYS A 158 12.68 -14.99 -9.32
N GLU A 159 12.70 -16.31 -9.20
CA GLU A 159 12.99 -16.94 -7.92
C GLU A 159 14.41 -16.56 -7.40
N PRO A 160 14.62 -16.53 -6.08
CA PRO A 160 13.65 -16.88 -5.03
C PRO A 160 12.78 -15.71 -4.52
N VAL A 161 13.02 -14.45 -4.95
CA VAL A 161 12.39 -13.29 -4.29
C VAL A 161 12.06 -12.11 -5.20
N TYR A 162 12.58 -12.10 -6.43
CA TYR A 162 12.52 -10.89 -7.26
C TYR A 162 11.16 -10.71 -7.93
N ASN A 163 10.59 -9.54 -7.75
CA ASN A 163 9.38 -9.06 -8.43
C ASN A 163 9.61 -7.61 -8.86
N PHE A 164 9.53 -7.35 -10.17
CA PHE A 164 9.65 -6.02 -10.77
C PHE A 164 8.37 -5.66 -11.49
N GLU A 165 7.82 -4.49 -11.16
CA GLU A 165 6.74 -3.84 -11.90
C GLU A 165 7.32 -2.67 -12.69
N LEU A 166 7.53 -2.88 -13.99
CA LEU A 166 8.07 -1.88 -14.89
C LEU A 166 6.92 -1.08 -15.51
N HIS A 167 6.73 0.14 -15.03
CA HIS A 167 5.62 1.01 -15.41
C HIS A 167 5.93 1.74 -16.71
N ARG A 168 4.98 1.73 -17.65
CA ARG A 168 4.98 2.54 -18.87
C ARG A 168 4.24 3.85 -18.66
N ALA A 169 3.32 3.87 -17.71
CA ALA A 169 2.60 5.05 -17.24
C ALA A 169 2.29 4.87 -15.74
N LEU A 170 2.20 5.96 -14.97
CA LEU A 170 1.83 5.90 -13.55
C LEU A 170 0.38 5.46 -13.35
N TYR A 171 -0.51 5.94 -14.23
CA TYR A 171 -1.93 5.57 -14.23
C TYR A 171 -2.41 5.31 -15.66
N GLY A 172 -3.37 4.41 -15.84
CA GLY A 172 -3.99 4.12 -17.12
C GLY A 172 -5.48 4.49 -17.11
N ALA A 173 -6.14 4.38 -18.27
CA ALA A 173 -7.54 4.75 -18.51
C ALA A 173 -8.58 4.00 -17.64
N ALA A 174 -8.19 2.96 -16.93
CA ALA A 174 -9.06 2.22 -16.01
C ALA A 174 -9.30 2.94 -14.68
N HIS A 175 -8.64 4.05 -14.42
CA HIS A 175 -8.83 4.85 -13.21
C HIS A 175 -9.92 5.90 -13.47
N ASP A 176 -10.94 5.91 -12.63
CA ASP A 176 -12.14 6.79 -12.74
C ASP A 176 -11.87 8.30 -12.61
N ASN A 177 -10.62 8.70 -12.44
CA ASN A 177 -10.20 10.07 -12.18
C ASN A 177 -9.34 10.60 -13.34
N ASN A 178 -9.14 11.91 -13.38
CA ASN A 178 -8.26 12.60 -14.33
C ASN A 178 -6.76 12.29 -14.14
N TRP A 179 -6.41 11.28 -13.35
CA TRP A 179 -5.03 10.95 -12.99
C TRP A 179 -4.19 10.51 -14.19
N GLU A 180 -4.76 9.77 -15.15
CA GLU A 180 -4.07 9.44 -16.38
C GLU A 180 -3.63 10.70 -17.13
N GLN A 181 -4.55 11.67 -17.27
CA GLN A 181 -4.24 12.94 -17.93
C GLN A 181 -3.21 13.77 -17.13
N TYR A 182 -3.37 13.83 -15.81
CA TYR A 182 -2.49 14.59 -14.91
C TYR A 182 -1.05 14.08 -14.92
N TYR A 183 -0.86 12.75 -15.00
CA TYR A 183 0.45 12.13 -14.97
C TYR A 183 1.00 11.75 -16.36
N ARG A 184 0.28 12.08 -17.45
CA ARG A 184 0.71 11.72 -18.83
C ARG A 184 2.09 12.26 -19.16
N ASP A 185 2.32 13.52 -18.87
CA ASP A 185 3.55 14.22 -19.16
C ASP A 185 4.41 14.39 -17.89
N VAL A 186 4.37 13.39 -17.00
CA VAL A 186 5.07 13.46 -15.71
C VAL A 186 6.57 13.71 -15.87
N LYS A 187 7.20 13.21 -16.93
CA LYS A 187 8.63 13.39 -17.19
C LYS A 187 9.06 14.86 -17.22
N GLU A 188 8.20 15.77 -17.69
CA GLU A 188 8.48 17.20 -17.76
C GLU A 188 8.65 17.86 -16.39
N ARG A 189 8.10 17.24 -15.34
CA ARG A 189 8.16 17.71 -13.94
C ARG A 189 9.23 17.02 -13.10
N LEU A 190 9.92 16.03 -13.68
CA LEU A 190 10.96 15.28 -12.98
C LEU A 190 12.26 16.08 -12.90
N ILE A 191 12.98 15.84 -11.82
CA ILE A 191 14.32 16.36 -11.59
C ILE A 191 15.32 15.26 -11.94
N ARG A 192 16.37 15.60 -12.68
CA ARG A 192 17.42 14.64 -13.01
C ARG A 192 18.21 14.28 -11.76
N GLU A 193 18.46 13.00 -11.57
CA GLU A 193 19.26 12.49 -10.47
C GLU A 193 20.71 12.93 -10.61
N GLU A 194 21.33 13.37 -9.52
CA GLU A 194 22.74 13.78 -9.54
C GLU A 194 23.63 12.59 -9.91
N GLY A 195 24.54 12.81 -10.83
CA GLY A 195 25.44 11.77 -11.33
C GLY A 195 24.82 10.79 -12.34
N SER A 196 23.54 10.94 -12.70
CA SER A 196 22.86 10.15 -13.72
C SER A 196 22.56 10.96 -14.98
N SER A 197 22.61 10.31 -16.15
CA SER A 197 22.20 10.93 -17.42
C SER A 197 20.71 10.70 -17.71
N TYR A 198 20.15 9.59 -17.24
CA TYR A 198 18.79 9.14 -17.56
C TYR A 198 17.95 8.79 -16.34
N GLY A 199 18.49 8.83 -15.11
CA GLY A 199 17.76 8.68 -13.88
C GLY A 199 17.08 9.98 -13.45
N TYR A 200 15.88 9.85 -12.89
CA TYR A 200 15.07 10.96 -12.44
C TYR A 200 14.44 10.67 -11.09
N HIS A 201 14.06 11.72 -10.37
CA HIS A 201 13.22 11.67 -9.19
C HIS A 201 12.13 12.74 -9.24
N MET A 202 11.10 12.57 -8.45
CA MET A 202 10.06 13.59 -8.20
C MET A 202 10.56 14.57 -7.14
N LYS A 203 10.14 15.83 -7.22
CA LYS A 203 10.30 16.73 -6.07
C LYS A 203 9.48 16.19 -4.88
N PRO A 204 9.81 16.56 -3.64
CA PRO A 204 9.18 16.01 -2.44
C PRO A 204 7.65 16.05 -2.47
N GLU A 205 7.06 17.18 -2.88
CA GLU A 205 5.61 17.34 -2.94
C GLU A 205 4.97 16.43 -3.99
N ASP A 206 5.56 16.33 -5.19
CA ASP A 206 5.01 15.48 -6.26
C ASP A 206 5.06 14.00 -5.87
N PHE A 207 6.11 13.56 -5.17
CA PHE A 207 6.17 12.20 -4.67
C PHE A 207 5.16 11.97 -3.54
N TYR A 208 4.96 12.94 -2.63
CA TYR A 208 3.92 12.87 -1.60
C TYR A 208 2.53 12.74 -2.22
N ILE A 209 2.20 13.57 -3.20
CA ILE A 209 0.93 13.52 -3.94
C ILE A 209 0.77 12.16 -4.65
N TYR A 210 1.85 11.65 -5.26
CA TYR A 210 1.83 10.35 -5.93
C TYR A 210 1.55 9.20 -4.96
N ILE A 211 2.17 9.15 -3.78
CA ILE A 211 1.88 8.11 -2.79
C ILE A 211 0.48 8.25 -2.19
N MET A 212 -0.06 9.47 -2.09
CA MET A 212 -1.46 9.72 -1.71
C MET A 212 -2.43 9.17 -2.76
N CYS A 213 -2.20 9.41 -4.04
CA CYS A 213 -2.97 8.81 -5.15
C CYS A 213 -2.93 7.28 -5.07
N HIS A 214 -1.74 6.71 -4.89
CA HIS A 214 -1.55 5.26 -4.80
C HIS A 214 -2.28 4.68 -3.57
N GLY A 215 -2.15 5.30 -2.41
CA GLY A 215 -2.85 4.91 -1.19
C GLY A 215 -4.37 4.99 -1.34
N TYR A 216 -4.88 6.05 -1.96
CA TYR A 216 -6.32 6.23 -2.22
C TYR A 216 -6.88 5.16 -3.16
N LYS A 217 -6.14 4.82 -4.23
CA LYS A 217 -6.51 3.74 -5.15
C LYS A 217 -6.73 2.42 -4.40
N HIS A 218 -5.82 2.06 -3.49
CA HIS A 218 -5.96 0.85 -2.69
C HIS A 218 -7.04 0.97 -1.64
N TYR A 219 -7.13 2.10 -0.95
CA TYR A 219 -8.16 2.38 0.05
C TYR A 219 -9.57 2.26 -0.54
N GLN A 220 -9.81 2.82 -1.71
CA GLN A 220 -11.09 2.69 -2.44
C GLN A 220 -11.31 1.32 -3.09
N GLY A 221 -10.24 0.57 -3.31
CA GLY A 221 -10.28 -0.79 -3.86
C GLY A 221 -10.61 -1.85 -2.81
N GLY A 222 -9.66 -2.70 -2.50
CA GLY A 222 -9.80 -3.78 -1.52
C GLY A 222 -9.46 -3.38 -0.08
N GLY A 223 -9.07 -2.13 0.15
CA GLY A 223 -8.46 -1.65 1.38
C GLY A 223 -6.94 -1.71 1.32
N THR A 224 -6.30 -1.10 2.31
CA THR A 224 -4.84 -1.13 2.49
C THR A 224 -4.51 -1.17 3.98
N GLY A 225 -3.33 -1.70 4.33
CA GLY A 225 -2.92 -1.89 5.71
C GLY A 225 -2.30 -0.66 6.37
N ILE A 226 -2.04 -0.79 7.67
CA ILE A 226 -1.47 0.29 8.49
C ILE A 226 -0.11 0.76 7.97
N ARG A 227 0.65 -0.07 7.24
CA ARG A 227 1.90 0.33 6.61
C ARG A 227 1.74 1.53 5.67
N THR A 228 0.61 1.63 4.96
CA THR A 228 0.35 2.78 4.07
C THR A 228 0.24 4.09 4.86
N LEU A 229 -0.45 4.07 6.00
CA LEU A 229 -0.54 5.24 6.88
C LEU A 229 0.82 5.57 7.50
N LEU A 230 1.61 4.56 7.83
CA LEU A 230 2.97 4.71 8.35
C LEU A 230 3.94 5.27 7.28
N ASP A 231 3.83 4.81 6.03
CA ASP A 231 4.58 5.35 4.89
C ASP A 231 4.31 6.86 4.70
N PHE A 232 3.05 7.30 4.83
CA PHE A 232 2.69 8.72 4.80
C PHE A 232 3.36 9.49 5.92
N TYR A 233 3.31 8.95 7.15
CA TYR A 233 3.91 9.58 8.31
C TYR A 233 5.41 9.77 8.16
N VAL A 234 6.17 8.72 7.88
CA VAL A 234 7.63 8.79 7.83
C VAL A 234 8.13 9.71 6.72
N TYR A 235 7.45 9.72 5.58
CA TYR A 235 7.80 10.60 4.47
C TYR A 235 7.50 12.07 4.80
N LEU A 236 6.29 12.32 5.30
CA LEU A 236 5.84 13.66 5.69
C LEU A 236 6.71 14.26 6.80
N GLU A 237 7.03 13.48 7.84
CA GLU A 237 7.79 13.99 8.98
C GLU A 237 9.25 14.27 8.61
N SER A 238 9.83 13.44 7.75
CA SER A 238 11.22 13.61 7.31
C SER A 238 11.43 14.82 6.41
N LEU A 239 10.41 15.23 5.62
CA LEU A 239 10.53 16.29 4.61
C LEU A 239 9.58 17.47 4.83
N HIS A 240 8.88 17.52 5.98
CA HIS A 240 7.86 18.53 6.26
C HIS A 240 8.35 19.97 6.07
N SER A 241 9.56 20.28 6.51
CA SER A 241 10.15 21.62 6.40
C SER A 241 10.53 22.01 4.97
N GLU A 242 10.62 21.05 4.06
CA GLU A 242 11.02 21.25 2.66
C GLU A 242 9.80 21.35 1.71
N MET A 243 8.59 20.98 2.22
CA MET A 243 7.40 20.88 1.39
C MET A 243 6.57 22.16 1.35
N ASP A 244 6.11 22.56 0.17
CA ASP A 244 5.08 23.58 -0.03
C ASP A 244 3.68 22.96 0.10
N PHE A 245 3.05 23.15 1.27
CA PHE A 245 1.70 22.64 1.53
C PHE A 245 0.61 23.35 0.72
N ALA A 246 0.80 24.61 0.31
CA ALA A 246 -0.16 25.30 -0.55
C ALA A 246 -0.18 24.65 -1.94
N TYR A 247 0.98 24.27 -2.46
CA TYR A 247 1.08 23.48 -3.69
C TYR A 247 0.41 22.10 -3.53
N ILE A 248 0.68 21.37 -2.45
CA ILE A 248 0.07 20.05 -2.20
C ILE A 248 -1.44 20.16 -2.15
N GLU A 249 -2.00 21.14 -1.45
CA GLU A 249 -3.46 21.34 -1.33
C GLU A 249 -4.11 21.59 -2.69
N LYS A 250 -3.51 22.45 -3.52
CA LYS A 250 -3.99 22.77 -4.86
C LYS A 250 -3.97 21.55 -5.78
N GLU A 251 -2.87 20.78 -5.78
CA GLU A 251 -2.75 19.60 -6.63
C GLU A 251 -3.68 18.46 -6.14
N CYS A 252 -3.85 18.30 -4.82
CA CYS A 252 -4.81 17.36 -4.26
C CYS A 252 -6.26 17.73 -4.60
N GLU A 253 -6.60 19.02 -4.68
CA GLU A 253 -7.90 19.47 -5.16
C GLU A 253 -8.12 19.08 -6.63
N THR A 254 -7.14 19.34 -7.48
CA THR A 254 -7.15 18.96 -8.90
C THR A 254 -7.37 17.47 -9.09
N LEU A 255 -6.77 16.64 -8.23
CA LEU A 255 -6.84 15.18 -8.27
C LEU A 255 -8.03 14.57 -7.51
N GLY A 256 -8.87 15.41 -6.86
CA GLY A 256 -10.00 14.95 -6.04
C GLY A 256 -9.57 14.21 -4.76
N LEU A 257 -8.41 14.56 -4.20
CA LEU A 257 -7.79 13.90 -3.04
C LEU A 257 -7.82 14.74 -1.76
N SER A 258 -8.26 16.01 -1.80
CA SER A 258 -8.15 16.97 -0.69
C SER A 258 -8.62 16.41 0.65
N GLU A 259 -9.79 15.77 0.67
CA GLU A 259 -10.36 15.19 1.90
C GLU A 259 -9.55 13.99 2.38
N PHE A 260 -9.13 13.12 1.46
CA PHE A 260 -8.34 11.93 1.79
C PHE A 260 -6.96 12.33 2.34
N GLU A 261 -6.30 13.28 1.70
CA GLU A 261 -5.00 13.80 2.12
C GLU A 261 -5.08 14.42 3.51
N LYS A 262 -5.99 15.40 3.74
CA LYS A 262 -6.15 16.10 5.02
C LYS A 262 -6.42 15.14 6.18
N ARG A 263 -7.31 14.17 5.97
CA ARG A 263 -7.66 13.16 6.98
C ARG A 263 -6.50 12.22 7.29
N ASN A 264 -5.78 11.75 6.27
CA ASN A 264 -4.62 10.87 6.48
C ASN A 264 -3.44 11.60 7.12
N ARG A 265 -3.15 12.83 6.71
CA ARG A 265 -2.13 13.68 7.31
C ARG A 265 -2.41 13.94 8.79
N ALA A 266 -3.65 14.23 9.14
CA ALA A 266 -4.04 14.40 10.54
C ALA A 266 -3.94 13.07 11.32
N LEU A 267 -4.49 11.98 10.78
CA LEU A 267 -4.53 10.68 11.44
C LEU A 267 -3.13 10.11 11.67
N CYS A 268 -2.24 10.14 10.68
CA CYS A 268 -0.91 9.58 10.82
C CYS A 268 -0.09 10.29 11.90
N ARG A 269 -0.21 11.63 12.01
CA ARG A 269 0.44 12.41 13.10
C ARG A 269 -0.13 12.09 14.47
N LYS A 270 -1.44 11.93 14.59
CA LYS A 270 -2.08 11.56 15.86
C LYS A 270 -1.73 10.14 16.31
N VAL A 271 -1.45 9.24 15.38
CA VAL A 271 -1.16 7.82 15.67
C VAL A 271 0.34 7.56 15.85
N PHE A 272 1.19 8.22 15.07
CA PHE A 272 2.63 7.92 15.03
C PHE A 272 3.52 9.09 15.47
N GLY A 273 2.99 10.31 15.63
CA GLY A 273 3.79 11.47 16.04
C GLY A 273 4.47 11.28 17.40
N ASP A 274 5.55 11.99 17.64
CA ASP A 274 6.36 11.90 18.87
C ASP A 274 5.54 12.05 20.15
N ASN A 275 4.48 12.85 20.10
CA ASN A 275 3.60 13.10 21.25
C ASN A 275 2.34 12.23 21.26
N ALA A 276 2.18 11.31 20.30
CA ALA A 276 0.97 10.49 20.19
C ALA A 276 0.67 9.69 21.46
N PHE A 277 1.70 9.30 22.19
CA PHE A 277 1.64 8.52 23.43
C PHE A 277 2.28 9.24 24.65
N ALA A 278 2.40 10.56 24.60
CA ALA A 278 3.03 11.34 25.67
C ALA A 278 2.30 11.23 27.04
N GLU A 279 1.03 10.88 27.04
CA GLU A 279 0.22 10.66 28.26
C GLU A 279 0.45 9.28 28.91
N LEU A 280 1.29 8.38 28.30
CA LEU A 280 1.69 7.18 28.99
C LEU A 280 2.46 7.52 30.28
N PRO A 281 2.11 6.91 31.43
CA PRO A 281 2.80 7.22 32.69
C PRO A 281 4.29 6.87 32.58
N ALA A 282 5.14 7.77 33.06
CA ALA A 282 6.56 7.49 33.21
C ALA A 282 6.79 6.30 34.17
N GLU A 283 7.88 5.53 33.92
CA GLU A 283 8.22 4.29 34.65
C GLU A 283 8.23 4.37 36.17
N GLU A 284 8.37 5.59 36.74
CA GLU A 284 8.50 5.83 38.18
C GLU A 284 7.15 6.01 38.93
N ARG A 285 6.01 5.95 38.26
CA ARG A 285 4.70 6.09 38.93
C ARG A 285 4.15 4.74 39.36
N VAL A 286 4.01 4.64 40.69
CA VAL A 286 3.47 3.50 41.44
C VAL A 286 2.17 2.94 40.86
N PRO A 287 1.95 1.59 40.89
CA PRO A 287 0.87 0.87 40.16
C PRO A 287 -0.56 1.17 40.56
N ASP A 288 -0.84 2.11 41.43
CA ASP A 288 -2.17 2.25 42.06
C ASP A 288 -3.07 3.37 41.54
N THR A 289 -2.67 4.05 40.47
CA THR A 289 -3.56 4.99 39.79
C THR A 289 -3.62 4.60 38.30
N ALA A 290 -4.82 4.30 37.80
CA ALA A 290 -5.17 3.90 36.44
C ALA A 290 -4.17 4.35 35.37
N ALA A 291 -3.18 3.50 35.10
CA ALA A 291 -2.23 3.73 34.02
C ALA A 291 -3.03 3.74 32.69
N HIS A 292 -3.00 4.87 31.99
CA HIS A 292 -3.64 4.95 30.67
C HIS A 292 -3.02 3.88 29.74
N THR A 293 -3.86 3.00 29.24
CA THR A 293 -3.43 2.00 28.25
C THR A 293 -3.23 2.67 26.90
N THR A 294 -2.41 2.05 26.03
CA THR A 294 -2.25 2.49 24.62
C THR A 294 -3.60 2.66 23.93
N LYS A 295 -4.57 1.80 24.26
CA LYS A 295 -5.96 1.89 23.75
C LYS A 295 -6.64 3.17 24.22
N GLU A 296 -6.60 3.48 25.51
CA GLU A 296 -7.27 4.67 26.07
C GLU A 296 -6.72 5.95 25.49
N ILE A 297 -5.38 6.05 25.34
CA ILE A 297 -4.73 7.21 24.76
C ILE A 297 -5.21 7.45 23.33
N ILE A 298 -5.14 6.43 22.47
CA ILE A 298 -5.57 6.54 21.07
C ILE A 298 -7.07 6.82 20.97
N THR A 299 -7.90 6.16 21.78
CA THR A 299 -9.36 6.39 21.71
C THR A 299 -9.77 7.77 22.22
N LYS A 300 -9.00 8.37 23.13
CA LYS A 300 -9.20 9.74 23.60
C LYS A 300 -8.72 10.79 22.59
N ALA A 301 -7.61 10.51 21.90
CA ALA A 301 -7.00 11.44 20.95
C ALA A 301 -7.73 11.52 19.60
N LEU A 302 -8.47 10.46 19.22
CA LEU A 302 -9.12 10.36 17.92
C LEU A 302 -10.63 10.58 18.02
N SER A 303 -11.19 11.29 17.05
CA SER A 303 -12.64 11.35 16.81
C SER A 303 -13.18 9.98 16.37
N GLN A 304 -14.51 9.79 16.41
CA GLN A 304 -15.12 8.54 15.95
C GLN A 304 -14.81 8.27 14.46
N GLU A 305 -14.82 9.29 13.60
CA GLU A 305 -14.44 9.15 12.19
C GLU A 305 -12.99 8.71 12.00
N GLU A 306 -12.06 9.26 12.80
CA GLU A 306 -10.65 8.88 12.76
C GLU A 306 -10.45 7.46 13.29
N LEU A 307 -11.20 7.05 14.32
CA LEU A 307 -11.19 5.67 14.83
C LEU A 307 -11.72 4.68 13.78
N ASP A 308 -12.80 5.02 13.08
CA ASP A 308 -13.34 4.19 12.01
C ASP A 308 -12.35 4.06 10.84
N MET A 309 -11.65 5.15 10.50
CA MET A 309 -10.61 5.15 9.49
C MET A 309 -9.38 4.32 9.92
N LEU A 310 -8.94 4.46 11.17
CA LEU A 310 -7.87 3.65 11.74
C LEU A 310 -8.25 2.16 11.75
N GLN A 311 -9.47 1.84 12.19
CA GLN A 311 -9.99 0.47 12.17
C GLN A 311 -10.04 -0.09 10.75
N TYR A 312 -10.36 0.74 9.75
CA TYR A 312 -10.31 0.33 8.35
C TYR A 312 -8.91 -0.12 7.93
N TYR A 313 -7.86 0.67 8.24
CA TYR A 313 -6.46 0.28 7.99
C TYR A 313 -6.07 -1.01 8.73
N MET A 314 -6.48 -1.13 10.00
CA MET A 314 -6.13 -2.26 10.87
C MET A 314 -6.84 -3.57 10.51
N THR A 315 -7.92 -3.53 9.74
CA THR A 315 -8.69 -4.72 9.35
C THR A 315 -8.52 -5.11 7.89
N SER A 316 -7.88 -4.27 7.08
CA SER A 316 -7.72 -4.52 5.64
C SER A 316 -6.48 -5.38 5.30
N GLY A 317 -5.43 -5.34 6.15
CA GLY A 317 -4.13 -5.91 5.78
C GLY A 317 -3.50 -5.23 4.56
N VAL A 318 -2.26 -5.59 4.22
CA VAL A 318 -1.49 -4.89 3.16
C VAL A 318 -2.15 -4.95 1.79
N TYR A 319 -2.75 -6.09 1.44
CA TYR A 319 -3.33 -6.30 0.11
C TYR A 319 -4.84 -6.07 0.06
N GLY A 320 -5.42 -5.58 1.16
CA GLY A 320 -6.87 -5.47 1.29
C GLY A 320 -7.57 -6.83 1.39
N THR A 321 -8.89 -6.81 1.43
CA THR A 321 -9.70 -8.03 1.49
C THR A 321 -10.73 -8.07 0.37
N PHE A 322 -11.14 -9.29 0.01
CA PHE A 322 -12.22 -9.48 -0.96
C PHE A 322 -13.52 -8.82 -0.51
N ASP A 323 -13.87 -8.97 0.77
CA ASP A 323 -15.10 -8.40 1.34
C ASP A 323 -15.09 -6.88 1.31
N ARG A 324 -13.95 -6.24 1.66
CA ARG A 324 -13.77 -4.79 1.55
C ARG A 324 -13.89 -4.29 0.10
N ARG A 325 -13.35 -5.03 -0.85
CA ARG A 325 -13.50 -4.70 -2.27
C ARG A 325 -14.96 -4.67 -2.69
N ILE A 326 -15.74 -5.64 -2.25
CA ILE A 326 -17.17 -5.70 -2.56
C ILE A 326 -17.91 -4.56 -1.85
N GLU A 327 -17.64 -4.34 -0.56
CA GLU A 327 -18.22 -3.25 0.21
C GLU A 327 -17.99 -1.88 -0.44
N ASN A 328 -16.74 -1.57 -0.78
CA ASN A 328 -16.38 -0.31 -1.43
C ASN A 328 -17.06 -0.15 -2.78
N ASN A 329 -17.08 -1.20 -3.59
CA ASN A 329 -17.76 -1.17 -4.89
C ASN A 329 -19.28 -0.99 -4.76
N VAL A 330 -19.93 -1.58 -3.76
CA VAL A 330 -21.37 -1.38 -3.50
C VAL A 330 -21.61 0.07 -3.05
N LYS A 331 -20.78 0.60 -2.15
CA LYS A 331 -20.89 1.98 -1.63
C LYS A 331 -20.71 3.05 -2.72
N LYS A 332 -19.87 2.81 -3.74
CA LYS A 332 -19.76 3.72 -4.90
C LYS A 332 -21.12 4.02 -5.56
N TYR A 333 -22.05 3.08 -5.55
CA TYR A 333 -23.39 3.23 -6.14
C TYR A 333 -24.43 3.81 -5.19
N SER A 334 -24.12 4.06 -3.92
CA SER A 334 -25.08 4.61 -2.94
C SER A 334 -25.30 6.11 -3.12
N LYS A 335 -24.31 6.84 -3.63
CA LYS A 335 -24.37 8.31 -3.79
C LYS A 335 -25.47 8.82 -4.73
N ASN A 336 -26.08 7.96 -5.55
CA ASN A 336 -27.05 8.36 -6.61
C ASN A 336 -28.49 7.92 -6.34
N GLY A 337 -28.89 7.62 -5.08
CA GLY A 337 -30.26 7.18 -4.72
C GLY A 337 -30.63 5.80 -5.32
N GLY A 338 -31.44 5.02 -4.61
CA GLY A 338 -31.85 3.68 -5.03
C GLY A 338 -30.95 2.56 -4.47
N SER A 339 -31.30 1.29 -4.69
CA SER A 339 -30.58 0.15 -4.15
C SER A 339 -29.20 -0.01 -4.77
N SER A 340 -28.17 0.44 -4.07
CA SER A 340 -26.75 0.34 -4.47
C SER A 340 -26.34 -1.10 -4.79
N LYS A 341 -26.88 -2.09 -4.06
CA LYS A 341 -26.65 -3.52 -4.30
C LYS A 341 -27.14 -3.97 -5.67
N ILE A 342 -28.35 -3.54 -6.07
CA ILE A 342 -28.91 -3.87 -7.38
C ILE A 342 -28.06 -3.25 -8.49
N ARG A 343 -27.67 -2.00 -8.37
CA ARG A 343 -26.81 -1.32 -9.34
C ARG A 343 -25.44 -1.99 -9.46
N TYR A 344 -24.85 -2.42 -8.36
CA TYR A 344 -23.62 -3.20 -8.37
C TYR A 344 -23.80 -4.48 -9.16
N VAL A 345 -24.85 -5.28 -8.89
CA VAL A 345 -25.12 -6.52 -9.58
C VAL A 345 -25.32 -6.29 -11.08
N ILE A 346 -26.11 -5.30 -11.46
CA ILE A 346 -26.33 -4.94 -12.87
C ILE A 346 -25.00 -4.60 -13.56
N LYS A 347 -24.17 -3.74 -12.97
CA LYS A 347 -22.84 -3.39 -13.51
C LYS A 347 -21.89 -4.60 -13.55
N ARG A 348 -22.06 -5.56 -12.66
CA ARG A 348 -21.26 -6.78 -12.64
C ARG A 348 -21.64 -7.74 -13.78
N ILE A 349 -22.92 -7.81 -14.11
CA ILE A 349 -23.43 -8.59 -15.26
C ILE A 349 -23.12 -7.87 -16.58
N PHE A 350 -23.38 -6.56 -16.64
CA PHE A 350 -23.20 -5.70 -17.81
C PHE A 350 -22.09 -4.65 -17.54
N PRO A 351 -20.81 -5.05 -17.52
CA PRO A 351 -19.72 -4.13 -17.23
C PRO A 351 -19.52 -3.11 -18.35
N GLY A 352 -18.86 -2.00 -18.00
CA GLY A 352 -18.42 -0.99 -18.97
C GLY A 352 -17.34 -1.50 -19.93
N MET A 353 -17.05 -0.69 -20.95
CA MET A 353 -16.07 -1.01 -21.99
C MET A 353 -14.68 -1.38 -21.47
N GLU A 354 -14.26 -0.84 -20.33
CA GLU A 354 -12.99 -1.11 -19.64
C GLU A 354 -12.77 -2.61 -19.35
N THR A 355 -13.85 -3.35 -19.06
CA THR A 355 -13.74 -4.80 -18.80
C THR A 355 -13.46 -5.59 -20.07
N TYR A 356 -13.81 -5.06 -21.27
CA TYR A 356 -13.66 -5.79 -22.52
C TYR A 356 -12.25 -5.77 -23.09
N GLN A 357 -11.37 -4.91 -22.61
CA GLN A 357 -9.93 -5.00 -22.92
C GLN A 357 -9.32 -6.36 -22.53
N TYR A 358 -9.90 -7.06 -21.53
CA TYR A 358 -9.52 -8.43 -21.17
C TYR A 358 -10.09 -9.50 -22.12
N TYR A 359 -10.85 -9.09 -23.12
CA TYR A 359 -11.42 -9.92 -24.17
C TYR A 359 -11.12 -9.30 -25.54
N PRO A 360 -9.86 -9.40 -26.05
CA PRO A 360 -9.38 -8.62 -27.19
C PRO A 360 -10.23 -8.77 -28.46
N PHE A 361 -10.77 -9.97 -28.72
CA PHE A 361 -11.66 -10.22 -29.84
C PHE A 361 -12.95 -9.36 -29.75
N PHE A 362 -13.62 -9.37 -28.60
CA PHE A 362 -14.85 -8.59 -28.40
C PHE A 362 -14.58 -7.08 -28.30
N TYR A 363 -13.38 -6.70 -27.83
CA TYR A 363 -12.97 -5.29 -27.78
C TYR A 363 -12.82 -4.70 -29.19
N LYS A 364 -12.28 -5.49 -30.13
CA LYS A 364 -12.18 -5.09 -31.54
C LYS A 364 -13.55 -5.09 -32.25
N HIS A 365 -14.49 -5.96 -31.87
CA HIS A 365 -15.80 -6.13 -32.51
C HIS A 365 -16.92 -5.76 -31.55
N LYS A 366 -17.08 -4.47 -31.27
CA LYS A 366 -18.03 -3.93 -30.26
C LYS A 366 -19.48 -4.37 -30.45
N TRP A 367 -19.92 -4.65 -31.64
CA TRP A 367 -21.26 -5.16 -31.98
C TRP A 367 -21.52 -6.57 -31.42
N LEU A 368 -20.46 -7.34 -31.09
CA LEU A 368 -20.55 -8.65 -30.46
C LEU A 368 -20.63 -8.62 -28.93
N LEU A 369 -20.76 -7.45 -28.30
CA LEU A 369 -20.86 -7.34 -26.84
C LEU A 369 -21.96 -8.19 -26.21
N PRO A 370 -23.20 -8.31 -26.79
CA PRO A 370 -24.20 -9.19 -26.23
C PRO A 370 -23.76 -10.67 -26.20
N VAL A 371 -23.01 -11.09 -27.21
CA VAL A 371 -22.42 -12.45 -27.26
C VAL A 371 -21.36 -12.62 -26.18
N CYS A 372 -20.56 -11.60 -25.92
CA CYS A 372 -19.58 -11.61 -24.83
C CYS A 372 -20.27 -11.74 -23.45
N TRP A 373 -21.39 -11.08 -23.22
CA TRP A 373 -22.16 -11.22 -21.98
C TRP A 373 -22.63 -12.67 -21.80
N LEU A 374 -23.24 -13.26 -22.84
CA LEU A 374 -23.67 -14.66 -22.83
C LEU A 374 -22.48 -15.62 -22.59
N TYR A 375 -21.38 -15.42 -23.29
CA TYR A 375 -20.14 -16.18 -23.08
C TYR A 375 -19.63 -16.11 -21.65
N ARG A 376 -19.65 -14.93 -21.03
CA ARG A 376 -19.24 -14.75 -19.63
C ARG A 376 -20.17 -15.49 -18.67
N LEU A 377 -21.49 -15.46 -18.90
CA LEU A 377 -22.46 -16.19 -18.09
C LEU A 377 -22.27 -17.70 -18.23
N LEU A 378 -22.11 -18.21 -19.45
CA LEU A 378 -21.84 -19.63 -19.68
C LEU A 378 -20.55 -20.10 -18.99
N ARG A 379 -19.48 -19.30 -19.02
CA ARG A 379 -18.25 -19.63 -18.28
C ARG A 379 -18.45 -19.78 -16.77
N VAL A 380 -19.38 -19.05 -16.18
CA VAL A 380 -19.72 -19.21 -14.76
C VAL A 380 -20.40 -20.54 -14.51
N VAL A 381 -21.30 -20.97 -15.39
CA VAL A 381 -22.02 -22.25 -15.26
C VAL A 381 -21.05 -23.43 -15.37
N PHE A 382 -20.14 -23.39 -16.35
CA PHE A 382 -19.25 -24.51 -16.67
C PHE A 382 -17.94 -24.53 -15.87
N GLN A 383 -17.53 -23.43 -15.22
CA GLN A 383 -16.28 -23.37 -14.46
C GLN A 383 -16.56 -23.31 -12.95
N ARG A 384 -16.27 -24.41 -12.24
CA ARG A 384 -16.52 -24.55 -10.78
C ARG A 384 -15.90 -23.41 -9.96
N GLU A 385 -14.64 -23.07 -10.22
CA GLU A 385 -13.95 -21.98 -9.50
C GLU A 385 -14.64 -20.62 -9.65
N ARG A 386 -15.14 -20.33 -10.87
CA ARG A 386 -15.87 -19.08 -11.14
C ARG A 386 -17.22 -19.05 -10.42
N ARG A 387 -17.90 -20.18 -10.37
CA ARG A 387 -19.17 -20.32 -9.65
C ARG A 387 -18.95 -20.08 -8.15
N GLU A 388 -17.95 -20.72 -7.55
CA GLU A 388 -17.62 -20.53 -6.13
C GLU A 388 -17.23 -19.08 -5.81
N ARG A 389 -16.51 -18.42 -6.72
CA ARG A 389 -16.17 -17.00 -6.59
C ARG A 389 -17.40 -16.11 -6.62
N ILE A 390 -18.37 -16.36 -7.52
CA ILE A 390 -19.61 -15.59 -7.58
C ILE A 390 -20.50 -15.83 -6.37
N LEU A 391 -20.58 -17.05 -5.86
CA LEU A 391 -21.31 -17.34 -4.62
C LEU A 391 -20.72 -16.58 -3.43
N ARG A 392 -19.39 -16.55 -3.30
CA ARG A 392 -18.71 -15.72 -2.28
C ARG A 392 -18.98 -14.23 -2.48
N GLU A 393 -18.99 -13.74 -3.71
CA GLU A 393 -19.31 -12.36 -4.05
C GLU A 393 -20.76 -12.00 -3.66
N ALA A 394 -21.73 -12.86 -3.96
CA ALA A 394 -23.12 -12.68 -3.60
C ALA A 394 -23.33 -12.66 -2.07
N ASP A 395 -22.63 -13.51 -1.34
CA ASP A 395 -22.68 -13.53 0.13
C ASP A 395 -22.06 -12.25 0.73
N ALA A 396 -20.94 -11.78 0.18
CA ALA A 396 -20.33 -10.51 0.58
C ALA A 396 -21.28 -9.33 0.32
N VAL A 397 -21.94 -9.25 -0.84
CA VAL A 397 -22.93 -8.20 -1.16
C VAL A 397 -24.10 -8.20 -0.18
N ARG A 398 -24.56 -9.38 0.27
CA ARG A 398 -25.63 -9.46 1.29
C ARG A 398 -25.22 -8.82 2.60
N LYS A 399 -23.98 -9.04 3.04
CA LYS A 399 -23.42 -8.54 4.30
C LYS A 399 -23.18 -7.03 4.32
N VAL A 400 -23.07 -6.38 3.17
CA VAL A 400 -22.86 -4.93 3.11
C VAL A 400 -24.06 -4.21 3.73
N LYS A 401 -23.80 -3.39 4.76
CA LYS A 401 -24.76 -2.46 5.34
C LYS A 401 -24.75 -1.18 4.49
N VAL A 402 -25.87 -0.84 3.89
CA VAL A 402 -26.10 0.35 3.05
C VAL A 402 -27.14 1.22 3.73
#